data_07390ca34716204b9bc3da8fbe70bf72
#
_entry.id   07390ca34716204b9bc3da8fbe70bf72
#
_cell.length_a   1.000
_cell.length_b   1.000
_cell.length_c   1.000
_cell.angle_alpha   90.00
_cell.angle_beta   90.00
_cell.angle_gamma   90.00
#
_symmetry.space_group_name_H-M   'P 1'
#
loop_
_entity.id
_entity.type
_entity.pdbx_description
1 polymer ?
#
loop_
_entity_poly.entity_id
_entity_poly.type
_entity_poly.pdbx_seq_one_letter_code
_entity_poly.pdbx_strand_id
1 'polypeptide(L)'
;EVLISAENEIELPFQLPALESEAELKALDIHLRECGIFLIIKKHPLQSGWSLDEGAYTNIRYVTEEMLQKSGIQLYELVGLMDGLISDYSSIAVDYMLLDRPLGYVLTDLESYRNTRGFVFEHPEAYMPGEKIYNLEDLKDYFSHIAVGEDPFKEERRRLLPAMHTMPKKSGYCEALAEYLNIK
;
A
#
# COMPACT_ATOMS: atom_id res chain seq x y z
N GLU A 1 -7.66 10.71 -14.10
CA GLU A 1 -8.08 11.65 -13.02
C GLU A 1 -9.50 11.27 -12.63
N VAL A 2 -9.65 10.44 -11.63
CA VAL A 2 -10.96 10.24 -11.03
C VAL A 2 -11.11 11.30 -9.97
N LEU A 3 -11.90 12.32 -10.25
CA LEU A 3 -12.38 13.29 -9.28
C LEU A 3 -13.14 12.51 -8.19
N ILE A 4 -12.49 12.36 -7.04
CA ILE A 4 -13.16 11.95 -5.82
C ILE A 4 -14.02 13.15 -5.42
N SER A 5 -15.34 13.06 -5.61
CA SER A 5 -16.23 14.07 -5.06
C SER A 5 -16.08 14.07 -3.54
N ALA A 6 -15.86 15.25 -2.97
CA ALA A 6 -15.56 15.48 -1.56
C ALA A 6 -16.75 15.22 -0.60
N GLU A 7 -17.76 14.48 -1.01
CA GLU A 7 -18.99 14.30 -0.22
C GLU A 7 -18.93 13.15 0.79
N ASN A 8 -17.83 12.39 0.84
CA ASN A 8 -17.58 11.39 1.88
C ASN A 8 -16.11 11.42 2.29
N GLU A 9 -15.66 12.53 2.87
CA GLU A 9 -14.47 12.55 3.69
C GLU A 9 -14.76 11.74 4.96
N ILE A 10 -14.54 10.42 4.89
CA ILE A 10 -14.31 9.67 6.11
C ILE A 10 -12.97 10.19 6.62
N GLU A 11 -13.00 11.01 7.68
CA GLU A 11 -11.81 11.31 8.45
C GLU A 11 -11.30 9.99 9.01
N LEU A 12 -10.37 9.37 8.29
CA LEU A 12 -9.73 8.15 8.78
C LEU A 12 -8.77 8.56 9.90
N PRO A 13 -9.04 8.15 11.15
CA PRO A 13 -8.11 8.39 12.24
C PRO A 13 -6.74 7.89 11.82
N PHE A 14 -5.71 8.74 11.94
CA PHE A 14 -4.31 8.36 11.69
C PHE A 14 -3.98 7.91 10.26
N GLN A 15 -4.93 8.03 9.31
CA GLN A 15 -4.79 7.59 7.92
C GLN A 15 -4.47 6.08 7.76
N LEU A 16 -4.74 5.32 8.79
CA LEU A 16 -4.69 3.86 8.81
C LEU A 16 -6.10 3.35 9.12
N PRO A 17 -6.85 2.92 8.09
CA PRO A 17 -8.27 2.54 8.27
C PRO A 17 -8.48 1.37 9.23
N ALA A 18 -7.44 0.60 9.51
CA ALA A 18 -7.47 -0.53 10.43
C ALA A 18 -7.26 -0.14 11.90
N LEU A 19 -7.09 1.16 12.21
CA LEU A 19 -6.91 1.66 13.58
C LEU A 19 -8.05 2.60 13.96
N GLU A 20 -8.59 2.40 15.15
CA GLU A 20 -9.73 3.17 15.68
C GLU A 20 -9.30 4.22 16.72
N SER A 21 -8.09 4.13 17.28
CA SER A 21 -7.66 4.98 18.39
C SER A 21 -6.14 5.25 18.41
N GLU A 22 -5.78 6.36 19.06
CA GLU A 22 -4.37 6.67 19.33
C GLU A 22 -3.68 5.61 20.20
N ALA A 23 -4.44 4.94 21.07
CA ALA A 23 -3.93 3.84 21.88
C ALA A 23 -3.48 2.66 21.00
N GLU A 24 -4.25 2.36 19.95
CA GLU A 24 -3.89 1.33 18.97
C GLU A 24 -2.68 1.73 18.13
N LEU A 25 -2.58 2.99 17.74
CA LEU A 25 -1.40 3.48 17.03
C LEU A 25 -0.13 3.39 17.89
N LYS A 26 -0.23 3.68 19.19
CA LYS A 26 0.87 3.48 20.15
C LYS A 26 1.21 1.99 20.32
N ALA A 27 0.21 1.13 20.39
CA ALA A 27 0.42 -0.30 20.47
C ALA A 27 1.09 -0.86 19.20
N LEU A 28 0.73 -0.33 18.06
CA LEU A 28 1.39 -0.66 16.78
C LEU A 28 2.85 -0.21 16.78
N ASP A 29 3.17 1.02 17.22
CA ASP A 29 4.55 1.53 17.28
C ASP A 29 5.44 0.67 18.17
N ILE A 30 4.90 0.23 19.33
CA ILE A 30 5.60 -0.70 20.23
C ILE A 30 5.89 -2.02 19.52
N HIS A 31 4.89 -2.60 18.86
CA HIS A 31 5.03 -3.86 18.14
C HIS A 31 6.05 -3.76 17.00
N LEU A 32 6.00 -2.69 16.20
CA LEU A 32 6.96 -2.42 15.14
C LEU A 32 8.39 -2.34 15.65
N ARG A 33 8.58 -1.70 16.81
CA ARG A 33 9.89 -1.62 17.46
C ARG A 33 10.39 -3.00 17.89
N GLU A 34 9.52 -3.84 18.46
CA GLU A 34 9.86 -5.20 18.86
C GLU A 34 10.22 -6.07 17.66
N CYS A 35 9.55 -5.88 16.52
CA CYS A 35 9.84 -6.53 15.25
C CYS A 35 11.06 -5.95 14.51
N GLY A 36 11.60 -4.80 14.92
CA GLY A 36 12.68 -4.11 14.22
C GLY A 36 12.25 -3.51 12.87
N ILE A 37 10.98 -3.15 12.72
CA ILE A 37 10.38 -2.65 11.48
C ILE A 37 10.10 -1.16 11.59
N PHE A 38 10.33 -0.42 10.50
CA PHE A 38 9.87 0.95 10.32
C PHE A 38 8.68 0.99 9.37
N LEU A 39 7.57 1.57 9.81
CA LEU A 39 6.39 1.84 8.99
C LEU A 39 6.47 3.25 8.41
N ILE A 40 6.44 3.34 7.09
CA ILE A 40 6.34 4.60 6.36
C ILE A 40 4.93 4.74 5.82
N ILE A 41 4.21 5.78 6.24
CA ILE A 41 2.86 6.07 5.79
C ILE A 41 2.93 7.25 4.82
N LYS A 42 2.60 7.00 3.54
CA LYS A 42 2.49 8.08 2.56
C LYS A 42 1.10 8.69 2.64
N LYS A 43 1.06 9.97 3.00
CA LYS A 43 -0.18 10.75 3.03
C LYS A 43 -0.75 10.94 1.63
N HIS A 44 -2.08 10.79 1.50
CA HIS A 44 -2.77 11.20 0.28
C HIS A 44 -2.82 12.73 0.21
N PRO A 45 -2.60 13.36 -0.94
CA PRO A 45 -2.57 14.83 -1.08
C PRO A 45 -3.86 15.54 -0.64
N LEU A 46 -5.01 14.87 -0.72
CA LEU A 46 -6.31 15.41 -0.35
C LEU A 46 -6.64 15.28 1.14
N GLN A 47 -5.81 14.56 1.90
CA GLN A 47 -6.00 14.41 3.34
C GLN A 47 -5.27 15.53 4.07
N SER A 48 -5.99 16.64 4.31
CA SER A 48 -5.52 17.77 5.13
C SER A 48 -5.99 17.61 6.57
N GLY A 49 -5.19 18.06 7.53
CA GLY A 49 -5.66 18.32 8.89
C GLY A 49 -5.08 17.47 10.00
N TRP A 50 -4.45 16.33 9.71
CA TRP A 50 -3.80 15.54 10.76
C TRP A 50 -2.28 15.50 10.59
N SER A 51 -1.54 15.87 11.62
CA SER A 51 -0.10 15.72 11.71
C SER A 51 0.22 14.85 12.91
N LEU A 52 0.99 13.78 12.71
CA LEU A 52 1.67 13.15 13.83
C LEU A 52 2.61 14.16 14.46
N ASP A 53 2.62 14.18 15.78
CA ASP A 53 3.79 14.67 16.50
C ASP A 53 4.96 13.73 16.15
N GLU A 54 5.90 14.23 15.34
CA GLU A 54 7.04 13.43 14.86
C GLU A 54 7.91 12.88 16.00
N GLY A 55 7.75 13.40 17.23
CA GLY A 55 8.39 12.91 18.45
C GLY A 55 7.63 11.81 19.17
N ALA A 56 6.35 11.60 18.88
CA ALA A 56 5.50 10.69 19.66
C ALA A 56 5.70 9.21 19.32
N TYR A 57 6.22 8.89 18.13
CA TYR A 57 6.39 7.52 17.64
C TYR A 57 7.84 7.28 17.20
N THR A 58 8.35 6.10 17.53
CA THR A 58 9.74 5.73 17.21
C THR A 58 9.87 5.04 15.86
N ASN A 59 8.91 4.18 15.53
CA ASN A 59 8.95 3.32 14.34
C ASN A 59 7.89 3.64 13.28
N ILE A 60 7.12 4.73 13.46
CA ILE A 60 6.15 5.20 12.46
C ILE A 60 6.59 6.57 11.94
N ARG A 61 6.60 6.74 10.62
CA ARG A 61 6.93 8.00 9.95
C ARG A 61 5.93 8.30 8.86
N TYR A 62 5.62 9.59 8.70
CA TYR A 62 4.80 10.07 7.59
C TYR A 62 5.66 10.69 6.52
N VAL A 63 5.32 10.40 5.27
CA VAL A 63 5.97 10.98 4.10
C VAL A 63 4.93 11.69 3.25
N THR A 64 5.19 12.94 2.90
CA THR A 64 4.37 13.74 2.01
C THR A 64 4.98 13.79 0.61
N GLU A 65 4.17 14.15 -0.38
CA GLU A 65 4.65 14.38 -1.74
C GLU A 65 5.74 15.47 -1.79
N GLU A 66 5.56 16.53 -0.98
CA GLU A 66 6.55 17.62 -0.88
C GLU A 66 7.89 17.14 -0.32
N MET A 67 7.88 16.22 0.66
CA MET A 67 9.11 15.64 1.22
C MET A 67 9.84 14.80 0.16
N LEU A 68 9.12 14.00 -0.62
CA LEU A 68 9.70 13.21 -1.71
C LEU A 68 10.31 14.13 -2.77
N GLN A 69 9.60 15.16 -3.21
CA GLN A 69 10.10 16.12 -4.19
C GLN A 69 11.35 16.86 -3.71
N LYS A 70 11.37 17.32 -2.45
CA LYS A 70 12.54 17.95 -1.84
C LYS A 70 13.76 17.03 -1.75
N SER A 71 13.52 15.75 -1.55
CA SER A 71 14.57 14.72 -1.48
C SER A 71 15.02 14.22 -2.85
N GLY A 72 14.32 14.62 -3.93
CA GLY A 72 14.58 14.14 -5.28
C GLY A 72 14.25 12.66 -5.50
N ILE A 73 13.42 12.07 -4.62
CA ILE A 73 13.03 10.66 -4.66
C ILE A 73 11.63 10.57 -5.24
N GLN A 74 11.41 9.67 -6.21
CA GLN A 74 10.09 9.35 -6.72
C GLN A 74 9.41 8.29 -5.87
N LEU A 75 8.06 8.28 -5.86
CA LEU A 75 7.29 7.31 -5.08
C LEU A 75 7.67 5.86 -5.39
N TYR A 76 7.84 5.52 -6.67
CA TYR A 76 8.22 4.16 -7.07
C TYR A 76 9.64 3.78 -6.69
N GLU A 77 10.56 4.74 -6.58
CA GLU A 77 11.90 4.50 -6.03
C GLU A 77 11.82 4.16 -4.54
N LEU A 78 11.02 4.93 -3.76
CA LEU A 78 10.78 4.63 -2.35
C LEU A 78 10.15 3.24 -2.20
N VAL A 79 9.07 2.96 -2.92
CA VAL A 79 8.34 1.67 -2.87
C VAL A 79 9.25 0.50 -3.24
N GLY A 80 10.15 0.70 -4.20
CA GLY A 80 11.14 -0.31 -4.61
C GLY A 80 12.14 -0.69 -3.52
N LEU A 81 12.32 0.14 -2.49
CA LEU A 81 13.21 -0.11 -1.35
C LEU A 81 12.51 -0.81 -0.18
N MET A 82 11.17 -0.87 -0.15
CA MET A 82 10.41 -1.41 0.98
C MET A 82 10.39 -2.94 0.97
N ASP A 83 10.48 -3.55 2.15
CA ASP A 83 10.44 -5.00 2.35
C ASP A 83 9.01 -5.56 2.29
N GLY A 84 7.99 -4.72 2.45
CA GLY A 84 6.58 -5.04 2.32
C GLY A 84 5.77 -3.80 1.98
N LEU A 85 4.57 -3.99 1.43
CA LEU A 85 3.64 -2.92 1.11
C LEU A 85 2.26 -3.22 1.71
N ILE A 86 1.69 -2.26 2.40
CA ILE A 86 0.26 -2.25 2.75
C ILE A 86 -0.44 -1.25 1.84
N SER A 87 -1.50 -1.67 1.21
CA SER A 87 -2.31 -0.85 0.31
C SER A 87 -3.80 -1.13 0.52
N ASP A 88 -4.62 -0.30 -0.06
CA ASP A 88 -6.05 -0.54 -0.26
C ASP A 88 -6.30 -1.18 -1.64
N TYR A 89 -7.28 -0.66 -2.38
CA TYR A 89 -7.62 -1.08 -3.74
C TYR A 89 -6.75 -0.39 -4.82
N SER A 90 -5.66 0.22 -4.43
CA SER A 90 -4.79 0.99 -5.32
C SER A 90 -3.98 0.08 -6.25
N SER A 91 -3.80 0.52 -7.49
CA SER A 91 -3.02 -0.19 -8.51
C SER A 91 -1.53 -0.36 -8.14
N ILE A 92 -1.01 0.43 -7.20
CA ILE A 92 0.38 0.28 -6.74
C ILE A 92 0.64 -1.11 -6.14
N ALA A 93 -0.38 -1.76 -5.55
CA ALA A 93 -0.27 -3.13 -5.06
C ALA A 93 -0.03 -4.12 -6.21
N VAL A 94 -0.67 -3.89 -7.36
CA VAL A 94 -0.44 -4.70 -8.57
C VAL A 94 1.00 -4.55 -9.05
N ASP A 95 1.50 -3.31 -9.14
CA ASP A 95 2.89 -3.06 -9.54
C ASP A 95 3.90 -3.66 -8.56
N TYR A 96 3.60 -3.62 -7.26
CA TYR A 96 4.45 -4.19 -6.22
C TYR A 96 4.60 -5.71 -6.30
N MET A 97 3.64 -6.42 -6.89
CA MET A 97 3.74 -7.86 -7.15
C MET A 97 4.99 -8.24 -7.96
N LEU A 98 5.50 -7.30 -8.79
CA LEU A 98 6.74 -7.50 -9.56
C LEU A 98 7.98 -7.67 -8.69
N LEU A 99 7.96 -7.18 -7.46
CA LEU A 99 9.08 -7.31 -6.51
C LEU A 99 9.07 -8.64 -5.76
N ASP A 100 7.98 -9.41 -5.86
CA ASP A 100 7.77 -10.68 -5.14
C ASP A 100 8.01 -10.55 -3.63
N ARG A 101 7.55 -9.45 -3.03
CA ARG A 101 7.65 -9.13 -1.60
C ARG A 101 6.26 -9.15 -0.94
N PRO A 102 6.17 -9.29 0.40
CA PRO A 102 4.92 -9.33 1.14
C PRO A 102 3.98 -8.17 0.82
N LEU A 103 2.70 -8.49 0.65
CA LEU A 103 1.60 -7.53 0.45
C LEU A 103 0.56 -7.69 1.55
N GLY A 104 0.05 -6.57 2.04
CA GLY A 104 -1.13 -6.47 2.89
C GLY A 104 -2.20 -5.60 2.21
N TYR A 105 -3.46 -5.97 2.37
CA TYR A 105 -4.60 -5.24 1.83
C TYR A 105 -5.53 -4.83 2.96
N VAL A 106 -5.69 -3.51 3.18
CA VAL A 106 -6.67 -2.98 4.12
C VAL A 106 -8.04 -2.98 3.47
N LEU A 107 -8.96 -3.75 4.03
CA LEU A 107 -10.28 -4.00 3.45
C LEU A 107 -11.43 -3.59 4.39
N THR A 108 -11.20 -2.63 5.27
CA THR A 108 -12.19 -2.20 6.28
C THR A 108 -13.47 -1.62 5.67
N ASP A 109 -13.41 -1.08 4.47
CA ASP A 109 -14.53 -0.46 3.75
C ASP A 109 -14.93 -1.18 2.46
N LEU A 110 -14.53 -2.45 2.28
CA LEU A 110 -14.71 -3.23 1.05
C LEU A 110 -16.14 -3.18 0.50
N GLU A 111 -17.14 -3.37 1.36
CA GLU A 111 -18.54 -3.34 0.94
C GLU A 111 -19.01 -1.93 0.54
N SER A 112 -18.57 -0.92 1.25
CA SER A 112 -18.84 0.48 0.89
C SER A 112 -18.22 0.84 -0.45
N TYR A 113 -16.97 0.46 -0.66
CA TYR A 113 -16.26 0.69 -1.91
C TYR A 113 -16.94 -0.05 -3.09
N ARG A 114 -17.35 -1.31 -2.88
CA ARG A 114 -18.10 -2.12 -3.85
C ARG A 114 -19.38 -1.42 -4.31
N ASN A 115 -20.12 -0.85 -3.37
CA ASN A 115 -21.42 -0.22 -3.63
C ASN A 115 -21.32 1.18 -4.22
N THR A 116 -20.21 1.89 -4.03
CA THR A 116 -20.03 3.28 -4.48
C THR A 116 -19.21 3.40 -5.76
N ARG A 117 -18.05 2.74 -5.82
CA ARG A 117 -17.11 2.80 -6.95
C ARG A 117 -17.12 1.55 -7.80
N GLY A 118 -17.40 0.41 -7.18
CA GLY A 118 -17.35 -0.91 -7.81
C GLY A 118 -15.92 -1.41 -8.05
N PHE A 119 -15.84 -2.66 -8.46
CA PHE A 119 -14.60 -3.32 -8.86
C PHE A 119 -14.71 -3.82 -10.29
N VAL A 120 -13.57 -3.96 -10.96
CA VAL A 120 -13.49 -4.58 -12.29
C VAL A 120 -13.83 -6.07 -12.22
N PHE A 121 -13.47 -6.71 -11.09
CA PHE A 121 -13.71 -8.14 -10.85
C PHE A 121 -14.91 -8.32 -9.90
N GLU A 122 -15.72 -9.35 -10.16
CA GLU A 122 -16.85 -9.71 -9.30
C GLU A 122 -16.39 -10.10 -7.88
N HIS A 123 -15.26 -10.81 -7.79
CA HIS A 123 -14.61 -11.21 -6.53
C HIS A 123 -13.20 -10.61 -6.45
N PRO A 124 -13.07 -9.32 -6.10
CA PRO A 124 -11.79 -8.62 -6.14
C PRO A 124 -10.75 -9.24 -5.20
N GLU A 125 -11.17 -9.80 -4.06
CA GLU A 125 -10.29 -10.43 -3.07
C GLU A 125 -9.47 -11.59 -3.64
N ALA A 126 -10.01 -12.28 -4.66
CA ALA A 126 -9.29 -13.35 -5.37
C ALA A 126 -8.09 -12.86 -6.18
N TYR A 127 -8.01 -11.56 -6.40
CA TYR A 127 -6.92 -10.88 -7.12
C TYR A 127 -6.03 -10.03 -6.21
N MET A 128 -6.17 -10.20 -4.90
CA MET A 128 -5.38 -9.51 -3.87
C MET A 128 -4.48 -10.53 -3.15
N PRO A 129 -3.35 -10.95 -3.74
CA PRO A 129 -2.50 -12.01 -3.19
C PRO A 129 -1.62 -11.48 -2.04
N GLY A 130 -2.22 -11.24 -0.91
CA GLY A 130 -1.59 -10.73 0.31
C GLY A 130 -2.51 -10.86 1.50
N GLU A 131 -2.02 -10.51 2.66
CA GLU A 131 -2.78 -10.57 3.91
C GLU A 131 -3.94 -9.59 3.90
N LYS A 132 -5.09 -10.02 4.43
CA LYS A 132 -6.29 -9.19 4.53
C LYS A 132 -6.29 -8.55 5.91
N ILE A 133 -6.30 -7.23 5.95
CA ILE A 133 -6.13 -6.42 7.15
C ILE A 133 -7.45 -5.68 7.43
N TYR A 134 -8.05 -5.98 8.56
CA TYR A 134 -9.30 -5.38 9.00
C TYR A 134 -9.15 -4.61 10.32
N ASN A 135 -8.13 -4.90 11.12
CA ASN A 135 -7.92 -4.37 12.47
C ASN A 135 -6.44 -4.36 12.86
N LEU A 136 -6.15 -3.90 14.08
CA LEU A 136 -4.79 -3.82 14.63
C LEU A 136 -4.10 -5.19 14.71
N GLU A 137 -4.80 -6.26 15.06
CA GLU A 137 -4.17 -7.57 15.21
C GLU A 137 -3.72 -8.11 13.84
N ASP A 138 -4.54 -7.94 12.80
CA ASP A 138 -4.14 -8.32 11.44
C ASP A 138 -2.89 -7.53 10.98
N LEU A 139 -2.80 -6.24 11.35
CA LEU A 139 -1.58 -5.44 11.10
C LEU A 139 -0.36 -6.00 11.81
N LYS A 140 -0.49 -6.39 13.09
CA LYS A 140 0.60 -6.97 13.87
C LYS A 140 1.04 -8.32 13.30
N ASP A 141 0.10 -9.16 12.89
CA ASP A 141 0.40 -10.45 12.26
C ASP A 141 1.20 -10.25 10.98
N TYR A 142 0.78 -9.33 10.10
CA TYR A 142 1.50 -8.98 8.88
C TYR A 142 2.95 -8.55 9.17
N PHE A 143 3.17 -7.66 10.13
CA PHE A 143 4.52 -7.21 10.48
C PHE A 143 5.33 -8.31 11.15
N SER A 144 4.69 -9.18 11.95
CA SER A 144 5.37 -10.33 12.55
C SER A 144 5.88 -11.31 11.49
N HIS A 145 5.08 -11.62 10.46
CA HIS A 145 5.51 -12.46 9.33
C HIS A 145 6.72 -11.86 8.62
N ILE A 146 6.69 -10.56 8.32
CA ILE A 146 7.85 -9.87 7.70
C ILE A 146 9.10 -10.00 8.59
N ALA A 147 8.95 -9.77 9.90
CA ALA A 147 10.07 -9.78 10.84
C ALA A 147 10.80 -11.14 10.90
N VAL A 148 10.08 -12.23 10.70
CA VAL A 148 10.66 -13.60 10.69
C VAL A 148 10.95 -14.11 9.28
N GLY A 149 10.71 -13.28 8.25
CA GLY A 149 10.96 -13.65 6.84
C GLY A 149 9.91 -14.58 6.25
N GLU A 150 8.73 -14.64 6.83
CA GLU A 150 7.61 -15.41 6.32
C GLU A 150 6.78 -14.58 5.33
N ASP A 151 6.23 -15.25 4.33
CA ASP A 151 5.34 -14.66 3.32
C ASP A 151 4.29 -15.71 2.91
N PRO A 152 3.17 -15.79 3.66
CA PRO A 152 2.16 -16.83 3.44
C PRO A 152 1.50 -16.77 2.06
N PHE A 153 1.53 -15.61 1.39
CA PHE A 153 0.88 -15.38 0.11
C PHE A 153 1.82 -15.39 -1.09
N LYS A 154 3.08 -15.75 -0.90
CA LYS A 154 4.10 -15.74 -1.95
C LYS A 154 3.71 -16.57 -3.17
N GLU A 155 3.28 -17.79 -2.96
CA GLU A 155 2.91 -18.69 -4.06
C GLU A 155 1.63 -18.23 -4.77
N GLU A 156 0.66 -17.68 -4.03
CA GLU A 156 -0.54 -17.09 -4.63
C GLU A 156 -0.19 -15.88 -5.48
N ARG A 157 0.68 -15.01 -5.00
CA ARG A 157 1.16 -13.83 -5.74
C ARG A 157 1.85 -14.24 -7.04
N ARG A 158 2.74 -15.22 -6.98
CA ARG A 158 3.43 -15.76 -8.17
C ARG A 158 2.48 -16.37 -9.19
N ARG A 159 1.44 -17.06 -8.72
CA ARG A 159 0.41 -17.65 -9.56
C ARG A 159 -0.43 -16.58 -10.28
N LEU A 160 -0.73 -15.48 -9.60
CA LEU A 160 -1.56 -14.39 -10.16
C LEU A 160 -0.76 -13.41 -11.03
N LEU A 161 0.53 -13.28 -10.80
CA LEU A 161 1.39 -12.31 -11.51
C LEU A 161 1.23 -12.34 -13.04
N PRO A 162 1.23 -13.49 -13.74
CA PRO A 162 1.06 -13.52 -15.20
C PRO A 162 -0.31 -13.04 -15.70
N ALA A 163 -1.33 -13.05 -14.84
CA ALA A 163 -2.65 -12.53 -15.19
C ALA A 163 -2.73 -11.01 -15.00
N MET A 164 -1.90 -10.44 -14.11
CA MET A 164 -1.86 -9.02 -13.81
C MET A 164 -0.83 -8.27 -14.65
N HIS A 165 0.23 -8.92 -15.03
CA HIS A 165 1.31 -8.33 -15.82
C HIS A 165 1.59 -9.15 -17.07
N THR A 166 1.62 -8.49 -18.23
CA THR A 166 2.25 -9.05 -19.42
C THR A 166 3.74 -9.17 -19.10
N MET A 167 4.27 -10.42 -19.06
CA MET A 167 5.63 -10.70 -18.62
C MET A 167 6.66 -9.80 -19.31
N PRO A 168 7.52 -9.17 -18.56
CA PRO A 168 8.36 -8.11 -19.03
C PRO A 168 9.41 -8.60 -20.04
N LYS A 169 9.53 -7.90 -21.13
CA LYS A 169 10.84 -7.71 -21.75
C LYS A 169 11.73 -7.03 -20.71
N LYS A 170 12.96 -7.45 -20.56
CA LYS A 170 13.91 -6.88 -19.57
C LYS A 170 14.22 -5.39 -19.76
N SER A 171 13.85 -4.82 -20.90
CA SER A 171 14.03 -3.41 -21.26
C SER A 171 13.26 -3.09 -22.55
N GLY A 172 13.14 -1.82 -22.91
CA GLY A 172 12.63 -1.39 -24.21
C GLY A 172 11.13 -1.14 -24.26
N TYR A 173 10.45 -0.93 -23.12
CA TYR A 173 9.02 -0.61 -23.13
C TYR A 173 8.72 0.76 -23.72
N CYS A 174 9.55 1.76 -23.42
CA CYS A 174 9.41 3.11 -23.97
C CYS A 174 9.62 3.10 -25.50
N GLU A 175 10.61 2.37 -25.95
CA GLU A 175 10.89 2.20 -27.38
C GLU A 175 9.75 1.47 -28.09
N ALA A 176 9.26 0.37 -27.51
CA ALA A 176 8.13 -0.38 -28.07
C ALA A 176 6.85 0.46 -28.12
N LEU A 177 6.59 1.27 -27.08
CA LEU A 177 5.46 2.18 -27.05
C LEU A 177 5.61 3.29 -28.10
N ALA A 178 6.82 3.88 -28.22
CA ALA A 178 7.10 4.90 -29.23
C ALA A 178 6.91 4.34 -30.66
N GLU A 179 7.40 3.13 -30.94
CA GLU A 179 7.16 2.44 -32.21
C GLU A 179 5.67 2.22 -32.46
N TYR A 180 4.94 1.69 -31.47
CA TYR A 180 3.49 1.46 -31.59
C TYR A 180 2.71 2.74 -31.86
N LEU A 181 3.11 3.85 -31.23
CA LEU A 181 2.49 5.16 -31.41
C LEU A 181 3.02 5.94 -32.61
N ASN A 182 3.97 5.40 -33.39
CA ASN A 182 4.68 6.07 -34.49
C ASN A 182 5.32 7.41 -34.06
N ILE A 183 5.81 7.50 -32.84
CA ILE A 183 6.56 8.65 -32.30
C ILE A 183 8.04 8.45 -32.66
N LYS A 184 8.61 9.47 -33.29
CA LYS A 184 10.04 9.52 -33.67
C LYS A 184 10.81 10.35 -32.68
#